data_12518340c12743ecd0228e612923aae4
#
_entry.id   12518340c12743ecd0228e612923aae4
#
_cell.length_a   1.000
_cell.length_b   1.000
_cell.length_c   1.000
_cell.angle_alpha   90.00
_cell.angle_beta   90.00
_cell.angle_gamma   90.00
#
_symmetry.space_group_name_H-M   'P 1'
#
loop_
_entity.id
_entity.type
_entity.pdbx_description
1 polymer ?
#
loop_
_entity_poly.entity_id
_entity_poly.type
_entity_poly.pdbx_seq_one_letter_code
_entity_poly.pdbx_strand_id
1 'polypeptide(L)'
;MRIIIFSIFVFTFLYESSFAGNKIGVGPGVITCYEFLHPTKGYEGRGRDDSFLYWAQGYMTSKNIYSETNIHLSTIDIDEQIVIMKVYCEEHKRDRVYDAVEFLYNELYKKGKQEK
;
A
#
# COMPACT_ATOMS: atom_id res chain seq x y z
N MET A 1 54.06 -41.06 -13.02
CA MET A 1 53.50 -39.83 -13.57
C MET A 1 52.06 -39.69 -13.07
N ARG A 2 51.85 -38.86 -12.05
CA ARG A 2 50.52 -38.69 -11.41
C ARG A 2 49.81 -37.55 -12.11
N ILE A 3 48.70 -37.84 -12.77
CA ILE A 3 47.84 -36.83 -13.38
C ILE A 3 46.91 -36.34 -12.30
N ILE A 4 47.10 -35.12 -11.88
CA ILE A 4 46.19 -34.40 -10.97
C ILE A 4 45.07 -33.78 -11.80
N ILE A 5 43.88 -34.36 -11.75
CA ILE A 5 42.69 -33.81 -12.37
C ILE A 5 42.15 -32.72 -11.43
N PHE A 6 42.41 -31.47 -11.81
CA PHE A 6 41.78 -30.32 -11.18
C PHE A 6 40.31 -30.26 -11.61
N SER A 7 39.42 -30.71 -10.72
CA SER A 7 37.99 -30.55 -10.91
C SER A 7 37.63 -29.09 -10.64
N ILE A 8 37.44 -28.30 -11.70
CA ILE A 8 36.95 -26.95 -11.62
C ILE A 8 35.46 -27.02 -11.33
N PHE A 9 35.12 -26.82 -10.07
CA PHE A 9 33.72 -26.67 -9.64
C PHE A 9 33.29 -25.27 -10.06
N VAL A 10 32.68 -25.17 -11.26
CA VAL A 10 32.03 -23.95 -11.71
C VAL A 10 30.75 -23.78 -10.91
N PHE A 11 30.83 -22.98 -9.86
CA PHE A 11 29.66 -22.51 -9.13
C PHE A 11 28.94 -21.50 -10.06
N THR A 12 28.01 -21.99 -10.85
CA THR A 12 27.04 -21.14 -11.53
C THR A 12 26.10 -20.58 -10.48
N PHE A 13 26.40 -19.38 -10.01
CA PHE A 13 25.41 -18.57 -9.30
C PHE A 13 24.27 -18.33 -10.27
N LEU A 14 23.19 -19.08 -10.10
CA LEU A 14 21.89 -18.77 -10.65
C LEU A 14 21.44 -17.46 -9.98
N TYR A 15 21.73 -16.36 -10.62
CA TYR A 15 21.06 -15.10 -10.33
C TYR A 15 19.59 -15.33 -10.67
N GLU A 16 18.80 -15.71 -9.67
CA GLU A 16 17.37 -15.57 -9.75
C GLU A 16 17.10 -14.06 -9.84
N SER A 17 16.95 -13.57 -11.05
CA SER A 17 16.35 -12.27 -11.28
C SER A 17 14.94 -12.38 -10.74
N SER A 18 14.73 -11.96 -9.49
CA SER A 18 13.41 -11.68 -8.98
C SER A 18 12.82 -10.61 -9.89
N PHE A 19 12.10 -11.04 -10.91
CA PHE A 19 11.15 -10.18 -11.59
C PHE A 19 10.12 -9.79 -10.53
N ALA A 20 10.38 -8.69 -9.82
CA ALA A 20 9.33 -7.94 -9.18
C ALA A 20 8.41 -7.51 -10.33
N GLY A 21 7.45 -8.36 -10.66
CA GLY A 21 6.46 -8.07 -11.68
C GLY A 21 5.89 -6.70 -11.34
N ASN A 22 5.95 -5.76 -12.30
CA ASN A 22 5.32 -4.48 -12.16
C ASN A 22 3.86 -4.75 -11.79
N LYS A 23 3.52 -4.60 -10.52
CA LYS A 23 2.15 -4.66 -10.06
C LYS A 23 1.45 -3.46 -10.66
N ILE A 24 0.84 -3.67 -11.83
CA ILE A 24 0.10 -2.64 -12.54
C ILE A 24 -1.21 -2.47 -11.76
N GLY A 25 -1.22 -1.49 -10.87
CA GLY A 25 -2.45 -1.03 -10.24
C GLY A 25 -3.14 -0.01 -11.13
N VAL A 26 -4.46 0.08 -11.01
CA VAL A 26 -5.27 1.13 -11.63
C VAL A 26 -6.11 1.84 -10.58
N GLY A 27 -6.46 3.09 -10.86
CA GLY A 27 -7.34 3.87 -9.99
C GLY A 27 -6.62 4.74 -8.95
N PRO A 28 -7.35 5.27 -7.97
CA PRO A 28 -6.84 6.28 -7.04
C PRO A 28 -5.60 5.86 -6.23
N GLY A 29 -5.46 4.58 -5.95
CA GLY A 29 -4.37 4.07 -5.13
C GLY A 29 -2.98 4.16 -5.74
N VAL A 30 -2.86 4.29 -7.07
CA VAL A 30 -1.56 4.28 -7.75
C VAL A 30 -0.94 5.65 -7.94
N ILE A 31 -1.68 6.73 -7.71
CA ILE A 31 -1.11 8.07 -7.75
C ILE A 31 -0.20 8.32 -6.55
N THR A 32 0.71 9.27 -6.70
CA THR A 32 1.58 9.66 -5.59
C THR A 32 0.84 10.44 -4.52
N CYS A 33 1.34 10.38 -3.31
CA CYS A 33 0.87 11.22 -2.21
C CYS A 33 0.92 12.71 -2.57
N TYR A 34 1.95 13.13 -3.33
CA TYR A 34 2.03 14.51 -3.81
C TYR A 34 0.83 14.89 -4.68
N GLU A 35 0.48 14.06 -5.67
CA GLU A 35 -0.67 14.28 -6.56
C GLU A 35 -2.01 14.22 -5.80
N PHE A 36 -2.08 13.39 -4.78
CA PHE A 36 -3.26 13.32 -3.91
C PHE A 36 -3.47 14.63 -3.13
N LEU A 37 -2.39 15.21 -2.59
CA LEU A 37 -2.46 16.46 -1.84
C LEU A 37 -2.62 17.70 -2.73
N HIS A 38 -2.17 17.64 -4.00
CA HIS A 38 -2.15 18.74 -4.95
C HIS A 38 -2.98 18.40 -6.19
N PRO A 39 -4.30 18.38 -6.08
CA PRO A 39 -5.17 18.05 -7.20
C PRO A 39 -5.03 19.04 -8.34
N THR A 40 -5.21 18.59 -9.56
CA THR A 40 -5.31 19.48 -10.73
C THR A 40 -6.53 20.39 -10.58
N LYS A 41 -6.37 21.62 -11.05
CA LYS A 41 -7.44 22.64 -11.01
C LYS A 41 -8.73 22.09 -11.64
N GLY A 42 -9.83 22.21 -10.91
CA GLY A 42 -11.14 21.69 -11.33
C GLY A 42 -11.42 20.24 -10.88
N TYR A 43 -10.46 19.57 -10.24
CA TYR A 43 -10.66 18.23 -9.67
C TYR A 43 -10.39 18.27 -8.15
N GLU A 44 -11.09 19.14 -7.49
CA GLU A 44 -10.95 19.45 -6.06
C GLU A 44 -12.27 19.19 -5.33
N GLY A 45 -12.18 19.11 -4.00
CA GLY A 45 -13.35 19.10 -3.13
C GLY A 45 -13.80 17.72 -2.67
N ARG A 46 -14.92 17.72 -1.95
CA ARG A 46 -15.40 16.54 -1.21
C ARG A 46 -15.67 15.32 -2.11
N GLY A 47 -16.21 15.51 -3.30
CA GLY A 47 -16.48 14.40 -4.21
C GLY A 47 -15.22 13.64 -4.65
N ARG A 48 -14.09 14.35 -4.71
CA ARG A 48 -12.77 13.72 -4.94
C ARG A 48 -12.30 12.93 -3.72
N ASP A 49 -12.38 13.53 -2.54
CA ASP A 49 -12.00 12.85 -1.28
C ASP A 49 -12.86 11.60 -1.08
N ASP A 50 -14.16 11.68 -1.34
CA ASP A 50 -15.07 10.54 -1.29
C ASP A 50 -14.66 9.42 -2.26
N SER A 51 -14.20 9.75 -3.47
CA SER A 51 -13.72 8.76 -4.44
C SER A 51 -12.50 7.99 -3.93
N PHE A 52 -11.54 8.69 -3.31
CA PHE A 52 -10.38 8.05 -2.69
C PHE A 52 -10.80 7.18 -1.51
N LEU A 53 -11.72 7.67 -0.71
CA LEU A 53 -12.20 6.99 0.48
C LEU A 53 -12.97 5.71 0.12
N TYR A 54 -13.88 5.75 -0.86
CA TYR A 54 -14.58 4.55 -1.33
C TYR A 54 -13.63 3.52 -1.92
N TRP A 55 -12.61 3.98 -2.65
CA TRP A 55 -11.57 3.09 -3.13
C TRP A 55 -10.80 2.44 -1.97
N ALA A 56 -10.42 3.23 -0.97
CA ALA A 56 -9.72 2.76 0.23
C ALA A 56 -10.56 1.74 1.02
N GLN A 57 -11.86 2.00 1.18
CA GLN A 57 -12.80 1.08 1.83
C GLN A 57 -12.88 -0.26 1.08
N GLY A 58 -12.96 -0.22 -0.25
CA GLY A 58 -12.95 -1.43 -1.08
C GLY A 58 -11.64 -2.21 -0.94
N TYR A 59 -10.52 -1.52 -0.96
CA TYR A 59 -9.20 -2.11 -0.77
C TYR A 59 -9.07 -2.79 0.61
N MET A 60 -9.42 -2.11 1.68
CA MET A 60 -9.35 -2.63 3.05
C MET A 60 -10.34 -3.78 3.28
N THR A 61 -11.54 -3.72 2.69
CA THR A 61 -12.51 -4.82 2.70
C THR A 61 -11.93 -6.06 2.04
N SER A 62 -11.33 -5.90 0.85
CA SER A 62 -10.65 -6.99 0.16
C SER A 62 -9.54 -7.59 1.02
N LYS A 63 -8.75 -6.75 1.67
CA LYS A 63 -7.68 -7.18 2.57
C LYS A 63 -8.22 -8.00 3.76
N ASN A 64 -9.32 -7.59 4.37
CA ASN A 64 -9.99 -8.36 5.41
C ASN A 64 -10.37 -9.78 4.92
N ILE A 65 -10.95 -9.87 3.73
CA ILE A 65 -11.38 -11.15 3.14
C ILE A 65 -10.18 -12.07 2.88
N TYR A 66 -9.14 -11.57 2.20
CA TYR A 66 -7.99 -12.39 1.80
C TYR A 66 -7.04 -12.72 2.94
N SER A 67 -6.94 -11.87 3.96
CA SER A 67 -6.06 -12.09 5.12
C SER A 67 -6.78 -12.74 6.30
N GLU A 68 -8.05 -13.11 6.13
CA GLU A 68 -8.90 -13.68 7.19
C GLU A 68 -8.90 -12.81 8.47
N THR A 69 -8.78 -11.49 8.30
CA THR A 69 -8.82 -10.52 9.38
C THR A 69 -10.21 -9.91 9.49
N ASN A 70 -10.61 -9.56 10.69
CA ASN A 70 -11.91 -8.93 11.00
C ASN A 70 -11.67 -7.54 11.60
N ILE A 71 -11.03 -6.66 10.85
CA ILE A 71 -10.87 -5.28 11.26
C ILE A 71 -12.16 -4.52 10.97
N HIS A 72 -12.74 -3.92 12.01
CA HIS A 72 -13.90 -3.06 11.83
C HIS A 72 -13.47 -1.73 11.21
N LEU A 73 -13.80 -1.54 9.92
CA LEU A 73 -13.41 -0.36 9.17
C LEU A 73 -14.14 0.92 9.61
N SER A 74 -15.18 0.80 10.42
CA SER A 74 -15.94 1.91 11.00
C SER A 74 -15.44 2.32 12.40
N THR A 75 -14.38 1.71 12.94
CA THR A 75 -13.81 2.07 14.24
C THR A 75 -13.29 3.50 14.26
N ILE A 76 -12.85 4.01 13.11
CA ILE A 76 -12.49 5.40 12.90
C ILE A 76 -13.54 6.02 11.99
N ASP A 77 -14.02 7.19 12.35
CA ASP A 77 -14.98 7.94 11.53
C ASP A 77 -14.45 8.16 10.12
N ILE A 78 -15.33 8.15 9.13
CA ILE A 78 -14.94 8.19 7.72
C ILE A 78 -14.25 9.52 7.35
N ASP A 79 -14.67 10.63 7.94
CA ASP A 79 -14.03 11.92 7.71
C ASP A 79 -12.63 11.96 8.39
N GLU A 80 -12.45 11.27 9.51
CA GLU A 80 -11.13 11.11 10.15
C GLU A 80 -10.21 10.20 9.33
N GLN A 81 -10.73 9.19 8.67
CA GLN A 81 -9.94 8.30 7.82
C GLN A 81 -9.25 9.04 6.68
N ILE A 82 -9.94 9.97 6.01
CA ILE A 82 -9.34 10.77 4.95
C ILE A 82 -8.27 11.73 5.50
N VAL A 83 -8.46 12.25 6.71
CA VAL A 83 -7.47 13.09 7.38
C VAL A 83 -6.20 12.29 7.68
N ILE A 84 -6.34 11.07 8.18
CA ILE A 84 -5.19 10.17 8.44
C ILE A 84 -4.39 9.91 7.16
N MET A 85 -5.06 9.63 6.05
CA MET A 85 -4.39 9.43 4.76
C MET A 85 -3.65 10.70 4.30
N LYS A 86 -4.26 11.88 4.45
CA LYS A 86 -3.63 13.15 4.10
C LYS A 86 -2.40 13.44 4.98
N VAL A 87 -2.49 13.22 6.28
CA VAL A 87 -1.36 13.40 7.21
C VAL A 87 -0.21 12.49 6.85
N TYR A 88 -0.47 11.20 6.58
CA TYR A 88 0.55 10.29 6.08
C TYR A 88 1.23 10.84 4.82
N CYS A 89 0.43 11.28 3.86
CA CYS A 89 0.91 11.78 2.58
C CYS A 89 1.72 13.07 2.69
N GLU A 90 1.45 13.94 3.68
CA GLU A 90 2.26 15.14 3.93
C GLU A 90 3.72 14.80 4.27
N GLU A 91 3.93 13.71 5.00
CA GLU A 91 5.24 13.23 5.40
C GLU A 91 5.90 12.33 4.35
N HIS A 92 5.11 11.72 3.46
CA HIS A 92 5.54 10.68 2.53
C HIS A 92 5.14 11.00 1.07
N LYS A 93 5.48 12.18 0.58
CA LYS A 93 5.02 12.70 -0.73
C LYS A 93 5.37 11.85 -1.95
N ARG A 94 6.40 11.01 -1.85
CA ARG A 94 6.84 10.11 -2.93
C ARG A 94 6.14 8.76 -2.91
N ASP A 95 5.52 8.41 -1.79
CA ASP A 95 4.77 7.17 -1.65
C ASP A 95 3.48 7.23 -2.48
N ARG A 96 2.84 6.11 -2.63
CA ARG A 96 1.55 5.99 -3.31
C ARG A 96 0.40 6.13 -2.31
N VAL A 97 -0.75 6.50 -2.81
CA VAL A 97 -1.96 6.58 -1.97
C VAL A 97 -2.27 5.22 -1.32
N TYR A 98 -2.00 4.09 -2.00
CA TYR A 98 -2.21 2.79 -1.37
C TYR A 98 -1.35 2.57 -0.12
N ASP A 99 -0.15 3.16 -0.03
CA ASP A 99 0.68 3.10 1.18
C ASP A 99 0.02 3.86 2.33
N ALA A 100 -0.61 4.99 2.03
CA ALA A 100 -1.42 5.73 3.01
C ALA A 100 -2.64 4.91 3.49
N VAL A 101 -3.25 4.12 2.61
CA VAL A 101 -4.36 3.22 2.97
C VAL A 101 -3.85 2.04 3.81
N GLU A 102 -2.67 1.50 3.53
CA GLU A 102 -2.03 0.48 4.38
C GLU A 102 -1.75 1.03 5.78
N PHE A 103 -1.27 2.27 5.87
CA PHE A 103 -1.09 2.95 7.15
C PHE A 103 -2.42 3.09 7.90
N LEU A 104 -3.46 3.59 7.23
CA LEU A 104 -4.81 3.70 7.81
C LEU A 104 -5.34 2.36 8.31
N TYR A 105 -5.16 1.29 7.53
CA TYR A 105 -5.58 -0.06 7.92
C TYR A 105 -4.90 -0.52 9.21
N ASN A 106 -3.62 -0.23 9.37
CA ASN A 106 -2.90 -0.54 10.59
C ASN A 106 -3.37 0.29 11.80
N GLU A 107 -3.75 1.56 11.58
CA GLU A 107 -4.32 2.40 12.65
C GLU A 107 -5.70 1.87 13.10
N LEU A 108 -6.55 1.47 12.16
CA LEU A 108 -7.83 0.79 12.45
C LEU A 108 -7.63 -0.50 13.27
N TYR A 109 -6.63 -1.29 12.90
CA TYR A 109 -6.30 -2.52 13.64
C TYR A 109 -5.86 -2.25 15.07
N LYS A 110 -5.01 -1.24 15.29
CA LYS A 110 -4.54 -0.86 16.61
C LYS A 110 -5.71 -0.36 17.49
N LYS A 111 -6.55 0.53 16.95
CA LYS A 111 -7.70 1.08 17.67
C LYS A 111 -8.70 0.00 18.05
N GLY A 112 -9.02 -0.90 17.14
CA GLY A 112 -9.91 -2.02 17.42
C GLY A 112 -9.40 -3.02 18.48
N LYS A 113 -8.09 -3.05 18.74
CA LYS A 113 -7.53 -3.82 19.87
C LYS A 113 -7.65 -3.11 21.21
N GLN A 114 -7.68 -1.78 21.22
CA GLN A 114 -7.79 -1.00 22.46
C GLN A 114 -9.21 -0.98 23.04
N GLU A 115 -10.21 -1.24 22.19
CA GLU A 115 -11.63 -1.26 22.57
C GLU A 115 -12.11 -2.63 23.09
N LYS A 116 -11.25 -3.66 23.12
CA LYS A 116 -11.51 -4.99 23.68
C LYS A 116 -10.94 -5.13 25.08
#